data_8c6c4bdb761b0254731ccd7e0c83d4cc
#
_entry.id   8c6c4bdb761b0254731ccd7e0c83d4cc
#
_cell.length_a   1.000
_cell.length_b   1.000
_cell.length_c   1.000
_cell.angle_alpha   90.00
_cell.angle_beta   90.00
_cell.angle_gamma   90.00
#
_symmetry.space_group_name_H-M   'P 1'
#
loop_
_entity.id
_entity.type
_entity.pdbx_description
1 polymer ?
#
loop_
_entity_poly.entity_id
_entity_poly.type
_entity_poly.pdbx_seq_one_letter_code
_entity_poly.pdbx_strand_id
1 'polypeptide(L)'
;RGEAISKTDLIARVSGFVTEQVVTEGQMVSAGDLLFRIESEVYEAAVLAQEAALSRAEANLQLAEIELSRREQLVERGTISESEADIARANAKVAEADMKAATAALRRAEIDLQYTEIVAPFDGRIGRASVSVGTLVGPTSAPLATLVTGSPIYVTFSLSEPQLVTVLEQLDADVEGLVDSGKSPDVFVMLPNGSRMEEPGRVVFIDNQIDPATGTIALRAEFANEAGLILDGAFVNVIIQALEPTPSVMVPQAAVQRDQRGDFVLVVTDQQLIEQRYVTLGPQIGTAVVAEDGLRSGEAVIVEGLQRVRPGVAVDAVLAGQPAGN
;
A
#
# COMPACT_ATOMS: atom_id res chain seq x y z
N ARG A 1 -4.04 8.42 5.82
CA ARG A 1 -2.70 8.80 5.33
C ARG A 1 -2.32 7.91 4.16
N GLY A 2 -1.77 8.53 3.07
CA GLY A 2 -1.22 7.77 1.94
C GLY A 2 0.08 7.06 2.33
N GLU A 3 0.22 5.80 1.95
CA GLU A 3 1.41 4.98 2.21
C GLU A 3 1.76 4.19 0.95
N ALA A 4 3.00 4.31 0.51
CA ALA A 4 3.47 3.54 -0.63
C ALA A 4 3.45 2.03 -0.32
N ILE A 5 3.06 1.21 -1.31
CA ILE A 5 3.08 -0.26 -1.17
C ILE A 5 4.51 -0.76 -0.96
N SER A 6 5.45 -0.20 -1.71
CA SER A 6 6.87 -0.52 -1.57
C SER A 6 7.66 0.77 -1.43
N LYS A 7 8.52 0.79 -0.42
CA LYS A 7 9.46 1.89 -0.15
C LYS A 7 10.77 1.30 0.32
N THR A 8 11.87 1.71 -0.27
CA THR A 8 13.20 1.24 0.11
C THR A 8 14.23 2.34 -0.01
N ASP A 9 15.16 2.32 0.91
CA ASP A 9 16.36 3.14 0.84
C ASP A 9 17.44 2.38 0.08
N LEU A 10 17.98 2.99 -0.97
CA LEU A 10 19.04 2.44 -1.80
C LEU A 10 20.38 2.68 -1.10
N ILE A 11 20.98 1.61 -0.60
CA ILE A 11 22.24 1.63 0.15
C ILE A 11 23.29 0.86 -0.63
N ALA A 12 24.52 1.40 -0.71
CA ALA A 12 25.66 0.70 -1.27
C ALA A 12 26.02 -0.52 -0.41
N ARG A 13 26.14 -1.71 -1.04
CA ARG A 13 26.53 -2.95 -0.34
C ARG A 13 28.03 -3.17 -0.35
N VAL A 14 28.74 -2.44 -1.21
CA VAL A 14 30.21 -2.46 -1.35
C VAL A 14 30.74 -1.04 -1.23
N SER A 15 32.02 -0.89 -0.90
CA SER A 15 32.66 0.41 -0.71
C SER A 15 33.37 0.84 -1.97
N GLY A 16 33.24 2.11 -2.36
CA GLY A 16 33.92 2.71 -3.52
C GLY A 16 33.37 4.08 -3.83
N PHE A 17 33.97 4.76 -4.80
CA PHE A 17 33.49 6.06 -5.25
C PHE A 17 32.33 5.89 -6.24
N VAL A 18 31.31 6.75 -6.11
CA VAL A 18 30.26 6.85 -7.13
C VAL A 18 30.86 7.40 -8.42
N THR A 19 30.89 6.61 -9.47
CA THR A 19 31.43 7.01 -10.78
C THR A 19 30.36 7.60 -11.69
N GLU A 20 29.12 7.13 -11.53
CA GLU A 20 28.02 7.56 -12.39
C GLU A 20 26.71 7.58 -11.62
N GLN A 21 25.90 8.62 -11.85
CA GLN A 21 24.48 8.69 -11.51
C GLN A 21 23.70 8.72 -12.83
N VAL A 22 23.07 7.60 -13.18
CA VAL A 22 22.35 7.43 -14.46
C VAL A 22 20.96 8.04 -14.41
N VAL A 23 20.36 8.05 -13.22
CA VAL A 23 18.97 8.47 -13.00
C VAL A 23 18.87 9.94 -12.61
N THR A 24 17.79 10.60 -13.06
CA THR A 24 17.44 11.95 -12.64
C THR A 24 16.49 11.89 -11.42
N GLU A 25 16.69 12.78 -10.47
CA GLU A 25 15.83 12.92 -9.29
C GLU A 25 14.36 13.10 -9.69
N GLY A 26 13.46 12.36 -9.06
CA GLY A 26 12.02 12.39 -9.35
C GLY A 26 11.59 11.58 -10.58
N GLN A 27 12.52 10.93 -11.28
CA GLN A 27 12.23 10.09 -12.45
C GLN A 27 11.50 8.81 -12.05
N MET A 28 10.60 8.33 -12.92
CA MET A 28 10.05 6.97 -12.85
C MET A 28 11.08 6.00 -13.41
N VAL A 29 11.29 4.89 -12.72
CA VAL A 29 12.24 3.83 -13.08
C VAL A 29 11.54 2.48 -13.00
N SER A 30 12.01 1.53 -13.82
CA SER A 30 11.53 0.16 -13.82
C SER A 30 12.48 -0.74 -13.04
N ALA A 31 11.95 -1.87 -12.54
CA ALA A 31 12.77 -2.89 -11.87
C ALA A 31 13.93 -3.32 -12.78
N GLY A 32 15.15 -3.31 -12.24
CA GLY A 32 16.38 -3.64 -12.98
C GLY A 32 17.07 -2.45 -13.63
N ASP A 33 16.45 -1.26 -13.70
CA ASP A 33 17.12 -0.06 -14.24
C ASP A 33 18.33 0.30 -13.39
N LEU A 34 19.47 0.61 -14.06
CA LEU A 34 20.68 1.08 -13.40
C LEU A 34 20.49 2.51 -12.90
N LEU A 35 20.72 2.71 -11.61
CA LEU A 35 20.55 4.00 -10.94
C LEU A 35 21.87 4.69 -10.63
N PHE A 36 22.79 3.94 -10.04
CA PHE A 36 24.12 4.43 -9.67
C PHE A 36 25.17 3.35 -10.00
N ARG A 37 26.37 3.81 -10.33
CA ARG A 37 27.54 2.93 -10.51
C ARG A 37 28.63 3.35 -9.52
N ILE A 38 29.20 2.35 -8.86
CA ILE A 38 30.37 2.48 -7.98
C ILE A 38 31.58 1.99 -8.78
N GLU A 39 32.77 2.53 -8.48
CA GLU A 39 34.05 2.11 -9.03
C GLU A 39 34.20 0.58 -8.98
N SER A 40 34.32 -0.07 -10.16
CA SER A 40 34.29 -1.53 -10.31
C SER A 40 35.69 -2.16 -10.44
N GLU A 41 36.74 -1.37 -10.74
CA GLU A 41 38.04 -1.86 -11.14
C GLU A 41 38.70 -2.80 -10.10
N VAL A 42 38.53 -2.51 -8.81
CA VAL A 42 39.07 -3.34 -7.72
C VAL A 42 38.31 -4.67 -7.65
N TYR A 43 37.01 -4.67 -7.87
CA TYR A 43 36.14 -5.85 -7.85
C TYR A 43 36.36 -6.72 -9.10
N GLU A 44 36.53 -6.11 -10.27
CA GLU A 44 36.90 -6.81 -11.50
C GLU A 44 38.27 -7.54 -11.35
N ALA A 45 39.26 -6.86 -10.79
CA ALA A 45 40.55 -7.49 -10.51
C ALA A 45 40.42 -8.65 -9.50
N ALA A 46 39.53 -8.54 -8.51
CA ALA A 46 39.25 -9.63 -7.57
C ALA A 46 38.59 -10.83 -8.26
N VAL A 47 37.65 -10.63 -9.17
CA VAL A 47 37.05 -11.70 -9.98
C VAL A 47 38.11 -12.41 -10.79
N LEU A 48 38.94 -11.69 -11.53
CA LEU A 48 40.05 -12.28 -12.32
C LEU A 48 41.03 -13.10 -11.47
N ALA A 49 41.32 -12.64 -10.25
CA ALA A 49 42.18 -13.38 -9.32
C ALA A 49 41.53 -14.70 -8.85
N GLN A 50 40.22 -14.71 -8.61
CA GLN A 50 39.51 -15.92 -8.21
C GLN A 50 39.30 -16.89 -9.41
N GLU A 51 39.06 -16.38 -10.60
CA GLU A 51 39.05 -17.21 -11.83
C GLU A 51 40.36 -17.96 -12.02
N ALA A 52 41.50 -17.28 -11.85
CA ALA A 52 42.81 -17.93 -11.92
C ALA A 52 42.99 -18.97 -10.79
N ALA A 53 42.50 -18.72 -9.59
CA ALA A 53 42.54 -19.67 -8.48
C ALA A 53 41.67 -20.91 -8.75
N LEU A 54 40.47 -20.74 -9.32
CA LEU A 54 39.59 -21.84 -9.74
C LEU A 54 40.26 -22.67 -10.82
N SER A 55 40.81 -22.07 -11.87
CA SER A 55 41.51 -22.79 -12.96
C SER A 55 42.66 -23.63 -12.43
N ARG A 56 43.41 -23.12 -11.43
CA ARG A 56 44.46 -23.90 -10.77
C ARG A 56 43.90 -25.09 -9.99
N ALA A 57 42.78 -24.90 -9.26
CA ALA A 57 42.13 -25.95 -8.48
C ALA A 57 41.57 -27.05 -9.40
N GLU A 58 40.98 -26.68 -10.54
CA GLU A 58 40.51 -27.61 -11.59
C GLU A 58 41.64 -28.45 -12.16
N ALA A 59 42.78 -27.83 -12.48
CA ALA A 59 43.97 -28.56 -12.97
C ALA A 59 44.52 -29.54 -11.93
N ASN A 60 44.52 -29.17 -10.64
CA ASN A 60 44.92 -30.05 -9.55
C ASN A 60 43.97 -31.24 -9.38
N LEU A 61 42.64 -31.00 -9.47
CA LEU A 61 41.64 -32.07 -9.42
C LEU A 61 41.83 -33.03 -10.59
N GLN A 62 42.01 -32.54 -11.82
CA GLN A 62 42.26 -33.36 -12.99
C GLN A 62 43.51 -34.23 -12.82
N LEU A 63 44.60 -33.68 -12.28
CA LEU A 63 45.81 -34.44 -11.99
C LEU A 63 45.56 -35.54 -10.98
N ALA A 64 44.83 -35.23 -9.89
CA ALA A 64 44.50 -36.22 -8.85
C ALA A 64 43.59 -37.35 -9.36
N GLU A 65 42.63 -37.02 -10.23
CA GLU A 65 41.75 -38.03 -10.88
C GLU A 65 42.50 -38.95 -11.81
N ILE A 66 43.43 -38.41 -12.63
CA ILE A 66 44.31 -39.22 -13.51
C ILE A 66 45.17 -40.17 -12.68
N GLU A 67 45.74 -39.68 -11.56
CA GLU A 67 46.56 -40.51 -10.69
C GLU A 67 45.70 -41.59 -9.97
N LEU A 68 44.50 -41.26 -9.52
CA LEU A 68 43.55 -42.23 -8.95
C LEU A 68 43.24 -43.34 -9.97
N SER A 69 42.81 -42.96 -11.18
CA SER A 69 42.48 -43.92 -12.23
C SER A 69 43.66 -44.85 -12.56
N ARG A 70 44.88 -44.29 -12.61
CA ARG A 70 46.11 -45.09 -12.83
C ARG A 70 46.35 -46.08 -11.69
N ARG A 71 46.17 -45.65 -10.41
CA ARG A 71 46.36 -46.55 -9.25
C ARG A 71 45.28 -47.64 -9.19
N GLU A 72 44.03 -47.33 -9.49
CA GLU A 72 42.94 -48.33 -9.54
C GLU A 72 43.24 -49.41 -10.60
N GLN A 73 43.73 -49.05 -11.80
CA GLN A 73 44.14 -50.01 -12.84
C GLN A 73 45.33 -50.91 -12.41
N LEU A 74 46.26 -50.38 -11.60
CA LEU A 74 47.39 -51.17 -11.09
C LEU A 74 46.96 -52.12 -9.97
N VAL A 75 45.99 -51.77 -9.14
CA VAL A 75 45.35 -52.68 -8.14
C VAL A 75 44.66 -53.84 -8.87
N GLU A 76 43.84 -53.54 -9.89
CA GLU A 76 43.16 -54.56 -10.69
C GLU A 76 44.13 -55.59 -11.32
N ARG A 77 45.33 -55.12 -11.67
CA ARG A 77 46.39 -56.00 -12.16
C ARG A 77 47.24 -56.70 -11.10
N GLY A 78 46.91 -56.48 -9.79
CA GLY A 78 47.62 -57.06 -8.68
C GLY A 78 49.04 -56.53 -8.45
N THR A 79 49.40 -55.34 -9.02
CA THR A 79 50.76 -54.78 -9.03
C THR A 79 51.03 -53.91 -7.77
N ILE A 80 50.01 -53.29 -7.20
CA ILE A 80 50.08 -52.44 -5.98
C ILE A 80 49.02 -52.86 -4.96
N SER A 81 49.14 -52.35 -3.72
CA SER A 81 48.20 -52.60 -2.66
C SER A 81 46.94 -51.73 -2.75
N GLU A 82 45.81 -52.17 -2.27
CA GLU A 82 44.56 -51.41 -2.17
C GLU A 82 44.73 -50.11 -1.36
N SER A 83 45.57 -50.12 -0.33
CA SER A 83 45.90 -48.97 0.51
C SER A 83 46.52 -47.81 -0.31
N GLU A 84 47.26 -48.08 -1.39
CA GLU A 84 47.82 -47.02 -2.27
C GLU A 84 46.75 -46.38 -3.15
N ALA A 85 45.76 -47.15 -3.60
CA ALA A 85 44.61 -46.61 -4.32
C ALA A 85 43.69 -45.79 -3.38
N ASP A 86 43.53 -46.21 -2.11
CA ASP A 86 42.77 -45.45 -1.12
C ASP A 86 43.37 -44.09 -0.81
N ILE A 87 44.71 -44.00 -0.75
CA ILE A 87 45.42 -42.71 -0.62
C ILE A 87 45.14 -41.82 -1.83
N ALA A 88 45.23 -42.35 -3.05
CA ALA A 88 44.93 -41.57 -4.25
C ALA A 88 43.48 -41.11 -4.31
N ARG A 89 42.55 -41.97 -3.87
CA ARG A 89 41.10 -41.61 -3.74
C ARG A 89 40.87 -40.49 -2.73
N ALA A 90 41.58 -40.55 -1.60
CA ALA A 90 41.51 -39.49 -0.61
C ALA A 90 42.08 -38.16 -1.17
N ASN A 91 43.19 -38.21 -1.91
CA ASN A 91 43.76 -37.01 -2.55
C ASN A 91 42.82 -36.40 -3.61
N ALA A 92 42.15 -37.23 -4.41
CA ALA A 92 41.19 -36.75 -5.38
C ALA A 92 40.00 -36.05 -4.71
N LYS A 93 39.52 -36.62 -3.59
CA LYS A 93 38.45 -35.98 -2.79
C LYS A 93 38.90 -34.65 -2.17
N VAL A 94 40.14 -34.52 -1.72
CA VAL A 94 40.69 -33.25 -1.23
C VAL A 94 40.74 -32.23 -2.35
N ALA A 95 41.27 -32.61 -3.51
CA ALA A 95 41.32 -31.71 -4.66
C ALA A 95 39.95 -31.28 -5.17
N GLU A 96 38.95 -32.17 -5.12
CA GLU A 96 37.53 -31.84 -5.38
C GLU A 96 37.00 -30.82 -4.40
N ALA A 97 37.30 -30.96 -3.10
CA ALA A 97 36.93 -30.01 -2.09
C ALA A 97 37.57 -28.63 -2.31
N ASP A 98 38.86 -28.61 -2.70
CA ASP A 98 39.59 -27.37 -3.01
C ASP A 98 38.98 -26.65 -4.22
N MET A 99 38.59 -27.39 -5.28
CA MET A 99 37.89 -26.82 -6.43
C MET A 99 36.54 -26.20 -6.03
N LYS A 100 35.74 -26.88 -5.20
CA LYS A 100 34.48 -26.35 -4.71
C LYS A 100 34.69 -25.09 -3.84
N ALA A 101 35.75 -25.04 -3.04
CA ALA A 101 36.09 -23.84 -2.27
C ALA A 101 36.48 -22.66 -3.17
N ALA A 102 37.30 -22.92 -4.24
CA ALA A 102 37.65 -21.89 -5.21
C ALA A 102 36.44 -21.39 -6.01
N THR A 103 35.53 -22.29 -6.40
CA THR A 103 34.25 -21.91 -7.04
C THR A 103 33.41 -20.98 -6.14
N ALA A 104 33.29 -21.29 -4.84
CA ALA A 104 32.58 -20.46 -3.91
C ALA A 104 33.24 -19.08 -3.72
N ALA A 105 34.59 -19.03 -3.73
CA ALA A 105 35.31 -17.76 -3.63
C ALA A 105 35.12 -16.89 -4.89
N LEU A 106 35.14 -17.48 -6.08
CA LEU A 106 34.82 -16.80 -7.33
C LEU A 106 33.41 -16.23 -7.28
N ARG A 107 32.42 -17.05 -6.89
CA ARG A 107 31.03 -16.62 -6.81
C ARG A 107 30.85 -15.43 -5.87
N ARG A 108 31.56 -15.38 -4.75
CA ARG A 108 31.54 -14.22 -3.84
C ARG A 108 32.11 -12.98 -4.53
N ALA A 109 33.23 -13.07 -5.23
CA ALA A 109 33.81 -11.93 -5.93
C ALA A 109 32.88 -11.39 -7.03
N GLU A 110 32.19 -12.26 -7.78
CA GLU A 110 31.19 -11.88 -8.77
C GLU A 110 30.01 -11.15 -8.13
N ILE A 111 29.52 -11.58 -6.96
CA ILE A 111 28.45 -10.92 -6.22
C ILE A 111 28.91 -9.53 -5.75
N ASP A 112 30.14 -9.40 -5.25
CA ASP A 112 30.67 -8.12 -4.82
C ASP A 112 30.82 -7.16 -6.01
N LEU A 113 31.22 -7.65 -7.18
CA LEU A 113 31.26 -6.89 -8.43
C LEU A 113 29.85 -6.48 -8.87
N GLN A 114 28.87 -7.38 -8.81
CA GLN A 114 27.48 -7.05 -9.13
C GLN A 114 26.92 -5.94 -8.23
N TYR A 115 27.35 -5.87 -6.98
CA TYR A 115 26.92 -4.81 -6.05
C TYR A 115 27.54 -3.45 -6.35
N THR A 116 28.48 -3.32 -7.29
CA THR A 116 28.94 -2.01 -7.78
C THR A 116 27.90 -1.33 -8.66
N GLU A 117 26.95 -2.09 -9.22
CA GLU A 117 25.81 -1.57 -9.97
C GLU A 117 24.58 -1.58 -9.07
N ILE A 118 24.06 -0.39 -8.77
CA ILE A 118 22.88 -0.23 -7.94
C ILE A 118 21.69 -0.05 -8.84
N VAL A 119 20.84 -1.09 -8.89
CA VAL A 119 19.65 -1.17 -9.74
C VAL A 119 18.37 -1.00 -8.92
N ALA A 120 17.30 -0.58 -9.58
CA ALA A 120 15.97 -0.47 -8.99
C ALA A 120 15.43 -1.87 -8.65
N PRO A 121 15.02 -2.14 -7.39
CA PRO A 121 14.46 -3.44 -6.99
C PRO A 121 13.00 -3.63 -7.42
N PHE A 122 12.28 -2.56 -7.72
CA PHE A 122 10.89 -2.54 -8.18
C PHE A 122 10.60 -1.25 -8.97
N ASP A 123 9.47 -1.23 -9.68
CA ASP A 123 9.00 -0.06 -10.41
C ASP A 123 8.58 1.06 -9.45
N GLY A 124 9.07 2.28 -9.68
CA GLY A 124 8.75 3.37 -8.77
C GLY A 124 9.38 4.70 -9.16
N ARG A 125 9.17 5.69 -8.33
CA ARG A 125 9.79 7.02 -8.46
C ARG A 125 10.98 7.13 -7.53
N ILE A 126 12.12 7.53 -8.08
CA ILE A 126 13.30 7.83 -7.27
C ILE A 126 13.15 9.20 -6.60
N GLY A 127 13.51 9.27 -5.34
CA GLY A 127 13.58 10.52 -4.56
C GLY A 127 14.82 11.34 -4.91
N ARG A 128 15.15 12.28 -4.02
CA ARG A 128 16.39 13.07 -4.12
C ARG A 128 17.59 12.16 -3.91
N ALA A 129 18.62 12.33 -4.72
CA ALA A 129 19.93 11.73 -4.47
C ALA A 129 20.64 12.45 -3.31
N SER A 130 21.11 11.69 -2.34
CA SER A 130 21.87 12.22 -1.19
C SER A 130 23.38 12.26 -1.46
N VAL A 131 23.82 11.74 -2.63
CA VAL A 131 25.21 11.58 -3.03
C VAL A 131 25.45 12.17 -4.41
N SER A 132 26.69 12.54 -4.68
CA SER A 132 27.13 13.03 -5.98
C SER A 132 28.24 12.14 -6.53
N VAL A 133 28.47 12.20 -7.84
CA VAL A 133 29.63 11.56 -8.46
C VAL A 133 30.91 12.02 -7.75
N GLY A 134 31.79 11.06 -7.44
CA GLY A 134 33.01 11.26 -6.66
C GLY A 134 32.81 11.11 -5.13
N THR A 135 31.59 10.86 -4.64
CA THR A 135 31.36 10.58 -3.21
C THR A 135 31.76 9.14 -2.88
N LEU A 136 32.48 8.96 -1.78
CA LEU A 136 32.77 7.62 -1.24
C LEU A 136 31.54 7.09 -0.52
N VAL A 137 31.07 5.90 -0.91
CA VAL A 137 29.92 5.21 -0.34
C VAL A 137 30.29 3.81 0.14
N GLY A 138 29.43 3.21 0.96
CA GLY A 138 29.62 1.86 1.49
C GLY A 138 28.43 1.42 2.37
N PRO A 139 28.49 0.20 2.96
CA PRO A 139 27.39 -0.40 3.73
C PRO A 139 26.95 0.41 4.95
N THR A 140 27.81 1.28 5.47
CA THR A 140 27.53 2.14 6.64
C THR A 140 27.23 3.59 6.26
N SER A 141 27.23 3.91 4.97
CA SER A 141 26.91 5.25 4.47
C SER A 141 25.41 5.54 4.57
N ALA A 142 25.06 6.83 4.53
CA ALA A 142 23.66 7.21 4.33
C ALA A 142 23.12 6.64 3.00
N PRO A 143 21.81 6.44 2.91
CA PRO A 143 21.19 6.01 1.66
C PRO A 143 21.53 6.93 0.49
N LEU A 144 21.75 6.38 -0.69
CA LEU A 144 22.01 7.14 -1.91
C LEU A 144 20.77 7.89 -2.38
N ALA A 145 19.63 7.22 -2.32
CA ALA A 145 18.30 7.75 -2.63
C ALA A 145 17.24 6.84 -2.01
N THR A 146 15.99 7.29 -1.99
CA THR A 146 14.83 6.47 -1.63
C THR A 146 14.04 6.17 -2.90
N LEU A 147 13.62 4.92 -3.09
CA LEU A 147 12.73 4.49 -4.17
C LEU A 147 11.35 4.20 -3.58
N VAL A 148 10.29 4.73 -4.22
CA VAL A 148 8.92 4.64 -3.73
C VAL A 148 7.98 4.24 -4.86
N THR A 149 7.13 3.22 -4.66
CA THR A 149 6.05 2.87 -5.57
C THR A 149 4.93 3.89 -5.42
N GLY A 150 4.51 4.53 -6.52
CA GLY A 150 3.46 5.55 -6.51
C GLY A 150 2.07 5.02 -6.89
N SER A 151 2.02 3.90 -7.62
CA SER A 151 0.81 3.27 -8.14
C SER A 151 1.00 1.75 -8.12
N PRO A 152 0.08 0.98 -7.50
CA PRO A 152 -0.99 1.46 -6.60
C PRO A 152 -0.46 2.04 -5.27
N ILE A 153 -1.36 2.67 -4.49
CA ILE A 153 -1.02 3.26 -3.19
C ILE A 153 -2.01 2.80 -2.12
N TYR A 154 -1.53 2.65 -0.90
CA TYR A 154 -2.38 2.42 0.26
C TYR A 154 -2.80 3.72 0.91
N VAL A 155 -4.02 3.74 1.45
CA VAL A 155 -4.48 4.77 2.37
C VAL A 155 -4.88 4.10 3.67
N THR A 156 -4.14 4.41 4.73
CA THR A 156 -4.45 3.96 6.08
C THR A 156 -5.29 5.02 6.78
N PHE A 157 -6.40 4.61 7.38
CA PHE A 157 -7.34 5.43 8.13
C PHE A 157 -7.89 4.66 9.31
N SER A 158 -8.49 5.37 10.27
CA SER A 158 -9.02 4.75 11.49
C SER A 158 -10.51 5.02 11.61
N LEU A 159 -11.25 4.02 12.06
CA LEU A 159 -12.66 4.13 12.46
C LEU A 159 -12.78 4.01 13.98
N SER A 160 -13.66 4.78 14.59
CA SER A 160 -14.03 4.53 15.97
C SER A 160 -14.86 3.25 16.09
N GLU A 161 -14.85 2.61 17.25
CA GLU A 161 -15.65 1.41 17.51
C GLU A 161 -17.13 1.56 17.15
N PRO A 162 -17.83 2.65 17.51
CA PRO A 162 -19.22 2.85 17.09
C PRO A 162 -19.38 2.94 15.56
N GLN A 163 -18.45 3.60 14.87
CA GLN A 163 -18.51 3.69 13.39
C GLN A 163 -18.31 2.32 12.74
N LEU A 164 -17.39 1.51 13.26
CA LEU A 164 -17.18 0.15 12.76
C LEU A 164 -18.46 -0.68 12.89
N VAL A 165 -19.08 -0.70 14.07
CA VAL A 165 -20.34 -1.43 14.30
C VAL A 165 -21.43 -0.95 13.34
N THR A 166 -21.58 0.36 13.15
CA THR A 166 -22.56 0.92 12.19
C THR A 166 -22.30 0.45 10.76
N VAL A 167 -21.03 0.43 10.33
CA VAL A 167 -20.65 -0.04 8.99
C VAL A 167 -20.97 -1.52 8.82
N LEU A 168 -20.64 -2.35 9.81
CA LEU A 168 -20.94 -3.79 9.79
C LEU A 168 -22.45 -4.07 9.74
N GLU A 169 -23.25 -3.35 10.54
CA GLU A 169 -24.71 -3.48 10.52
C GLU A 169 -25.33 -3.05 9.18
N GLN A 170 -24.85 -1.94 8.58
CA GLN A 170 -25.35 -1.45 7.29
C GLN A 170 -25.03 -2.38 6.12
N LEU A 171 -23.90 -3.08 6.18
CA LEU A 171 -23.44 -3.99 5.13
C LEU A 171 -23.94 -5.44 5.35
N ASP A 172 -24.60 -5.73 6.48
CA ASP A 172 -24.92 -7.10 6.91
C ASP A 172 -23.71 -8.03 6.75
N ALA A 173 -22.57 -7.56 7.25
CA ALA A 173 -21.26 -8.20 7.12
C ALA A 173 -20.58 -8.34 8.48
N ASP A 174 -19.66 -9.28 8.56
CA ASP A 174 -18.68 -9.38 9.63
C ASP A 174 -17.38 -8.64 9.24
N VAL A 175 -16.41 -8.60 10.14
CA VAL A 175 -15.12 -7.91 9.92
C VAL A 175 -14.37 -8.52 8.72
N GLU A 176 -14.47 -9.84 8.51
CA GLU A 176 -13.84 -10.54 7.39
C GLU A 176 -14.51 -10.17 6.06
N GLY A 177 -15.83 -9.99 6.06
CA GLY A 177 -16.62 -9.60 4.89
C GLY A 177 -16.31 -8.19 4.37
N LEU A 178 -15.71 -7.32 5.18
CA LEU A 178 -15.24 -6.00 4.73
C LEU A 178 -14.00 -6.09 3.81
N VAL A 179 -13.21 -7.15 3.92
CA VAL A 179 -11.96 -7.32 3.14
C VAL A 179 -12.21 -8.22 1.94
N ASP A 180 -13.05 -9.25 2.09
CA ASP A 180 -13.21 -10.30 1.08
C ASP A 180 -14.65 -10.34 0.58
N SER A 181 -14.86 -9.93 -0.65
CA SER A 181 -16.06 -10.15 -1.42
C SER A 181 -16.88 -8.91 -1.80
N GLY A 182 -17.80 -9.10 -2.73
CA GLY A 182 -18.71 -8.12 -3.30
C GLY A 182 -19.63 -7.34 -2.34
N LYS A 183 -19.34 -7.38 -1.04
CA LYS A 183 -19.95 -6.55 0.03
C LYS A 183 -19.00 -5.50 0.60
N SER A 184 -17.73 -5.47 0.16
CA SER A 184 -16.78 -4.44 0.60
C SER A 184 -17.31 -3.06 0.23
N PRO A 185 -17.36 -2.09 1.17
CA PRO A 185 -17.82 -0.75 0.86
C PRO A 185 -16.89 -0.06 -0.12
N ASP A 186 -17.44 0.81 -0.94
CA ASP A 186 -16.64 1.72 -1.75
C ASP A 186 -15.96 2.75 -0.85
N VAL A 187 -14.66 2.85 -0.96
CA VAL A 187 -13.86 3.82 -0.22
C VAL A 187 -13.38 4.90 -1.18
N PHE A 188 -13.73 6.15 -0.91
CA PHE A 188 -13.30 7.29 -1.71
C PHE A 188 -12.34 8.18 -0.94
N VAL A 189 -11.46 8.84 -1.66
CA VAL A 189 -10.53 9.82 -1.11
C VAL A 189 -10.89 11.21 -1.56
N MET A 190 -10.99 12.11 -0.59
CA MET A 190 -11.03 13.56 -0.81
C MET A 190 -9.61 14.10 -0.69
N LEU A 191 -9.13 14.69 -1.76
CA LEU A 191 -7.84 15.35 -1.81
C LEU A 191 -7.85 16.68 -1.03
N PRO A 192 -6.69 17.22 -0.62
CA PRO A 192 -6.63 18.47 0.15
C PRO A 192 -7.23 19.69 -0.56
N ASN A 193 -7.36 19.68 -1.88
CA ASN A 193 -8.01 20.73 -2.68
C ASN A 193 -9.55 20.60 -2.71
N GLY A 194 -10.13 19.59 -2.03
CA GLY A 194 -11.57 19.34 -2.00
C GLY A 194 -12.10 18.52 -3.18
N SER A 195 -11.27 18.10 -4.13
CA SER A 195 -11.70 17.17 -5.17
C SER A 195 -11.75 15.73 -4.66
N ARG A 196 -12.71 14.95 -5.16
CA ARG A 196 -12.82 13.52 -4.87
C ARG A 196 -12.12 12.73 -5.99
N MET A 197 -11.42 11.68 -5.64
CA MET A 197 -10.94 10.70 -6.62
C MET A 197 -12.14 9.97 -7.23
N GLU A 198 -12.12 9.78 -8.54
CA GLU A 198 -13.23 9.15 -9.28
C GLU A 198 -13.30 7.64 -8.99
N GLU A 199 -12.14 6.99 -8.91
CA GLU A 199 -12.05 5.56 -8.68
C GLU A 199 -12.12 5.24 -7.18
N PRO A 200 -13.02 4.32 -6.78
CA PRO A 200 -13.06 3.86 -5.41
C PRO A 200 -11.84 3.01 -5.07
N GLY A 201 -11.37 3.09 -3.85
CA GLY A 201 -10.42 2.16 -3.29
C GLY A 201 -11.13 0.96 -2.68
N ARG A 202 -10.38 -0.14 -2.58
CA ARG A 202 -10.83 -1.38 -1.96
C ARG A 202 -10.16 -1.57 -0.60
N VAL A 203 -10.94 -1.91 0.43
CA VAL A 203 -10.37 -2.30 1.73
C VAL A 203 -9.60 -3.62 1.56
N VAL A 204 -8.32 -3.59 1.92
CA VAL A 204 -7.40 -4.74 1.79
C VAL A 204 -6.92 -5.26 3.14
N PHE A 205 -7.11 -4.46 4.19
CA PHE A 205 -6.69 -4.86 5.54
C PHE A 205 -7.51 -4.12 6.59
N ILE A 206 -7.84 -4.86 7.66
CA ILE A 206 -8.43 -4.35 8.91
C ILE A 206 -7.58 -4.91 10.02
N ASP A 207 -7.21 -4.06 10.98
CA ASP A 207 -6.46 -4.50 12.15
C ASP A 207 -7.32 -5.46 13.00
N ASN A 208 -6.67 -6.33 13.73
CA ASN A 208 -7.33 -7.28 14.63
C ASN A 208 -7.47 -6.75 16.07
N GLN A 209 -7.04 -5.51 16.32
CA GLN A 209 -7.05 -4.88 17.63
C GLN A 209 -7.54 -3.43 17.53
N ILE A 210 -8.33 -3.02 18.53
CA ILE A 210 -8.68 -1.63 18.75
C ILE A 210 -7.56 -1.00 19.59
N ASP A 211 -7.04 0.14 19.15
CA ASP A 211 -6.10 0.93 19.94
C ASP A 211 -6.80 1.46 21.19
N PRO A 212 -6.41 1.01 22.40
CA PRO A 212 -7.09 1.40 23.64
C PRO A 212 -6.88 2.87 24.02
N ALA A 213 -5.88 3.55 23.43
CA ALA A 213 -5.63 4.97 23.70
C ALA A 213 -6.59 5.87 22.91
N THR A 214 -6.99 5.46 21.72
CA THR A 214 -7.83 6.24 20.81
C THR A 214 -9.25 5.68 20.66
N GLY A 215 -9.48 4.41 21.02
CA GLY A 215 -10.74 3.70 20.79
C GLY A 215 -11.04 3.50 19.30
N THR A 216 -10.00 3.36 18.47
CA THR A 216 -10.12 3.23 17.02
C THR A 216 -9.48 1.97 16.50
N ILE A 217 -9.99 1.47 15.39
CA ILE A 217 -9.40 0.37 14.62
C ILE A 217 -8.81 0.92 13.32
N ALA A 218 -7.63 0.43 12.95
CA ALA A 218 -6.98 0.83 11.71
C ALA A 218 -7.47 -0.01 10.54
N LEU A 219 -7.76 0.66 9.43
CA LEU A 219 -8.09 0.06 8.14
C LEU A 219 -7.12 0.55 7.07
N ARG A 220 -6.93 -0.27 6.05
CA ARG A 220 -6.14 0.09 4.88
C ARG A 220 -6.93 -0.20 3.62
N ALA A 221 -7.02 0.79 2.75
CA ALA A 221 -7.60 0.63 1.41
C ALA A 221 -6.53 0.86 0.35
N GLU A 222 -6.62 0.11 -0.74
CA GLU A 222 -5.78 0.21 -1.92
C GLU A 222 -6.47 1.06 -2.99
N PHE A 223 -5.71 1.98 -3.59
CA PHE A 223 -6.15 2.86 -4.67
C PHE A 223 -5.21 2.74 -5.86
N ALA A 224 -5.74 2.75 -7.07
CA ALA A 224 -4.95 2.65 -8.30
C ALA A 224 -3.93 3.81 -8.42
N ASN A 225 -4.33 5.06 -8.12
CA ASN A 225 -3.47 6.24 -8.10
C ASN A 225 -2.63 6.46 -9.37
N GLU A 226 -3.18 6.12 -10.54
CA GLU A 226 -2.46 6.24 -11.83
C GLU A 226 -1.97 7.68 -12.12
N ALA A 227 -2.78 8.68 -11.74
CA ALA A 227 -2.41 10.09 -11.86
C ALA A 227 -1.36 10.56 -10.83
N GLY A 228 -0.96 9.72 -9.86
CA GLY A 228 0.03 10.04 -8.83
C GLY A 228 -0.39 11.19 -7.90
N LEU A 229 -1.69 11.38 -7.67
CA LEU A 229 -2.24 12.49 -6.88
C LEU A 229 -2.02 12.31 -5.38
N ILE A 230 -2.00 11.06 -4.92
CA ILE A 230 -1.68 10.73 -3.53
C ILE A 230 -0.20 10.36 -3.47
N LEU A 231 0.57 11.12 -2.70
CA LEU A 231 1.98 10.83 -2.45
C LEU A 231 2.16 10.07 -1.13
N ASP A 232 3.27 9.36 -1.01
CA ASP A 232 3.67 8.75 0.26
C ASP A 232 3.74 9.81 1.37
N GLY A 233 3.06 9.54 2.49
CA GLY A 233 2.94 10.48 3.61
C GLY A 233 1.81 11.51 3.50
N ALA A 234 1.10 11.62 2.37
CA ALA A 234 0.02 12.59 2.19
C ALA A 234 -1.14 12.36 3.17
N PHE A 235 -1.71 13.45 3.69
CA PHE A 235 -2.95 13.40 4.46
C PHE A 235 -4.14 13.61 3.52
N VAL A 236 -5.11 12.71 3.62
CA VAL A 236 -6.33 12.72 2.81
C VAL A 236 -7.52 12.40 3.70
N ASN A 237 -8.71 12.88 3.34
CA ASN A 237 -9.94 12.49 4.00
C ASN A 237 -10.55 11.29 3.26
N VAL A 238 -11.04 10.33 4.05
CA VAL A 238 -11.65 9.10 3.53
C VAL A 238 -13.15 9.17 3.72
N ILE A 239 -13.90 8.80 2.68
CA ILE A 239 -15.35 8.65 2.69
C ILE A 239 -15.65 7.19 2.41
N ILE A 240 -16.35 6.54 3.32
CA ILE A 240 -16.86 5.18 3.14
C ILE A 240 -18.31 5.29 2.69
N GLN A 241 -18.62 4.70 1.54
CA GLN A 241 -19.95 4.73 0.96
C GLN A 241 -20.49 3.30 0.89
N ALA A 242 -21.70 3.09 1.43
CA ALA A 242 -22.37 1.81 1.29
C ALA A 242 -22.73 1.55 -0.19
N LEU A 243 -22.67 0.29 -0.61
CA LEU A 243 -22.98 -0.13 -1.99
C LEU A 243 -24.42 0.14 -2.38
N GLU A 244 -25.34 0.08 -1.44
CA GLU A 244 -26.74 0.35 -1.69
C GLU A 244 -27.18 1.63 -0.94
N PRO A 245 -27.76 2.62 -1.64
CA PRO A 245 -28.32 3.78 -0.99
C PRO A 245 -29.54 3.38 -0.16
N THR A 246 -29.49 3.60 1.13
CA THR A 246 -30.66 3.44 1.99
C THR A 246 -31.62 4.59 1.75
N PRO A 247 -32.85 4.36 1.27
CA PRO A 247 -33.81 5.40 1.05
C PRO A 247 -34.18 6.03 2.41
N SER A 248 -33.85 7.29 2.59
CA SER A 248 -34.13 8.03 3.83
C SER A 248 -35.05 9.22 3.55
N VAL A 249 -35.97 9.50 4.46
CA VAL A 249 -36.81 10.70 4.39
C VAL A 249 -35.95 11.88 4.78
N MET A 250 -35.79 12.85 3.89
CA MET A 250 -35.01 14.06 4.15
C MET A 250 -35.92 15.28 4.28
N VAL A 251 -35.65 16.11 5.27
CA VAL A 251 -36.42 17.34 5.56
C VAL A 251 -35.44 18.52 5.51
N PRO A 252 -35.78 19.61 4.79
CA PRO A 252 -34.99 20.84 4.85
C PRO A 252 -34.85 21.31 6.31
N GLN A 253 -33.65 21.66 6.73
CA GLN A 253 -33.40 22.11 8.10
C GLN A 253 -34.25 23.32 8.50
N ALA A 254 -34.60 24.17 7.52
CA ALA A 254 -35.48 25.31 7.72
C ALA A 254 -36.91 24.94 8.18
N ALA A 255 -37.38 23.71 7.91
CA ALA A 255 -38.68 23.21 8.33
C ALA A 255 -38.72 22.68 9.78
N VAL A 256 -37.55 22.38 10.36
CA VAL A 256 -37.41 21.80 11.68
C VAL A 256 -37.56 22.91 12.75
N GLN A 257 -38.44 22.67 13.69
CA GLN A 257 -38.62 23.50 14.87
C GLN A 257 -38.39 22.69 16.14
N ARG A 258 -38.13 23.37 17.25
CA ARG A 258 -37.88 22.72 18.54
C ARG A 258 -38.75 23.37 19.61
N ASP A 259 -39.37 22.53 20.42
CA ASP A 259 -40.07 22.96 21.65
C ASP A 259 -39.58 22.16 22.87
N GLN A 260 -40.31 22.27 24.01
CA GLN A 260 -39.93 21.57 25.24
C GLN A 260 -40.05 20.04 25.17
N ARG A 261 -40.76 19.51 24.17
CA ARG A 261 -40.96 18.06 23.97
C ARG A 261 -39.97 17.47 22.99
N GLY A 262 -39.35 18.29 22.12
CA GLY A 262 -38.37 17.82 21.13
C GLY A 262 -38.43 18.55 19.80
N ASP A 263 -37.83 17.95 18.80
CA ASP A 263 -37.84 18.46 17.43
C ASP A 263 -39.17 18.08 16.75
N PHE A 264 -39.75 19.01 16.02
CA PHE A 264 -40.98 18.80 15.29
C PHE A 264 -41.00 19.54 13.95
N VAL A 265 -41.88 19.10 13.07
CA VAL A 265 -42.19 19.76 11.80
C VAL A 265 -43.68 20.02 11.69
N LEU A 266 -44.06 20.96 10.84
CA LEU A 266 -45.45 21.22 10.49
C LEU A 266 -45.76 20.55 9.17
N VAL A 267 -46.61 19.53 9.20
CA VAL A 267 -47.01 18.73 8.03
C VAL A 267 -48.40 19.26 7.56
N VAL A 268 -48.55 19.34 6.24
CA VAL A 268 -49.85 19.63 5.63
C VAL A 268 -50.53 18.31 5.31
N THR A 269 -51.67 18.07 5.94
CA THR A 269 -52.47 16.86 5.71
C THR A 269 -53.24 16.92 4.39
N ASP A 270 -53.77 15.78 3.90
CA ASP A 270 -54.62 15.71 2.71
C ASP A 270 -55.89 16.59 2.79
N GLN A 271 -56.29 16.99 4.00
CA GLN A 271 -57.41 17.91 4.27
C GLN A 271 -56.99 19.37 4.31
N GLN A 272 -55.76 19.68 3.89
CA GLN A 272 -55.15 21.01 3.95
C GLN A 272 -55.11 21.62 5.38
N LEU A 273 -55.02 20.77 6.39
CA LEU A 273 -54.87 21.19 7.78
C LEU A 273 -53.41 21.02 8.23
N ILE A 274 -52.94 21.89 9.08
CA ILE A 274 -51.62 21.82 9.68
C ILE A 274 -51.63 20.86 10.85
N GLU A 275 -50.72 19.88 10.81
CA GLU A 275 -50.45 18.97 11.91
C GLU A 275 -49.01 19.19 12.44
N GLN A 276 -48.88 19.38 13.75
CA GLN A 276 -47.57 19.38 14.41
C GLN A 276 -47.16 17.92 14.67
N ARG A 277 -46.04 17.52 14.08
CA ARG A 277 -45.55 16.14 14.21
C ARG A 277 -44.13 16.13 14.73
N TYR A 278 -43.91 15.42 15.84
CA TYR A 278 -42.59 15.23 16.41
C TYR A 278 -41.82 14.27 15.58
N VAL A 279 -40.51 14.54 15.40
CA VAL A 279 -39.62 13.79 14.54
C VAL A 279 -38.34 13.45 15.30
N THR A 280 -37.81 12.27 15.02
CA THR A 280 -36.46 11.90 15.43
C THR A 280 -35.51 12.24 14.27
N LEU A 281 -34.56 13.11 14.56
CA LEU A 281 -33.62 13.58 13.55
C LEU A 281 -32.32 12.77 13.60
N GLY A 282 -31.87 12.35 12.44
CA GLY A 282 -30.56 11.71 12.19
C GLY A 282 -29.52 12.71 11.68
N PRO A 283 -28.54 12.24 10.91
CA PRO A 283 -27.45 13.06 10.39
C PRO A 283 -27.93 14.14 9.43
N GLN A 284 -27.25 15.29 9.45
CA GLN A 284 -27.45 16.37 8.48
C GLN A 284 -26.65 16.11 7.20
N ILE A 285 -27.33 16.22 6.06
CA ILE A 285 -26.73 16.08 4.73
C ILE A 285 -26.95 17.38 3.94
N GLY A 286 -25.92 18.20 3.82
CA GLY A 286 -26.01 19.52 3.19
C GLY A 286 -26.96 20.45 3.93
N THR A 287 -28.05 20.88 3.28
CA THR A 287 -29.11 21.78 3.85
C THR A 287 -30.32 21.02 4.39
N ALA A 288 -30.30 19.69 4.36
CA ALA A 288 -31.37 18.83 4.83
C ALA A 288 -30.90 17.93 5.98
N VAL A 289 -31.88 17.46 6.79
CA VAL A 289 -31.66 16.54 7.91
C VAL A 289 -32.47 15.27 7.62
N VAL A 290 -31.88 14.11 7.91
CA VAL A 290 -32.60 12.83 7.82
C VAL A 290 -33.64 12.77 8.94
N ALA A 291 -34.85 12.41 8.59
CA ALA A 291 -35.90 12.08 9.57
C ALA A 291 -35.92 10.55 9.73
N GLU A 292 -35.43 10.07 10.86
CA GLU A 292 -35.38 8.64 11.19
C GLU A 292 -36.75 8.11 11.58
N ASP A 293 -37.57 8.97 12.22
CA ASP A 293 -38.92 8.64 12.59
C ASP A 293 -39.83 9.87 12.58
N GLY A 294 -41.15 9.66 12.48
CA GLY A 294 -42.16 10.69 12.55
C GLY A 294 -42.64 11.22 11.19
N LEU A 295 -42.00 10.92 10.08
CA LEU A 295 -42.38 11.34 8.72
C LEU A 295 -42.41 10.19 7.72
N ARG A 296 -43.24 10.34 6.69
CA ARG A 296 -43.28 9.40 5.55
C ARG A 296 -42.88 10.11 4.26
N SER A 297 -42.33 9.36 3.38
CA SER A 297 -41.97 9.86 2.02
C SER A 297 -43.22 10.39 1.31
N GLY A 298 -43.11 11.61 0.75
CA GLY A 298 -44.20 12.27 0.02
C GLY A 298 -45.07 13.20 0.87
N GLU A 299 -44.91 13.26 2.21
CA GLU A 299 -45.63 14.24 3.04
C GLU A 299 -45.11 15.66 2.82
N ALA A 300 -46.01 16.62 2.73
CA ALA A 300 -45.67 18.02 2.54
C ALA A 300 -45.35 18.69 3.89
N VAL A 301 -44.11 19.25 4.01
CA VAL A 301 -43.69 19.98 5.21
C VAL A 301 -43.56 21.46 4.91
N ILE A 302 -43.93 22.30 5.88
CA ILE A 302 -43.89 23.77 5.74
C ILE A 302 -42.44 24.22 5.98
N VAL A 303 -41.85 24.88 5.01
CA VAL A 303 -40.48 25.44 5.08
C VAL A 303 -40.47 26.96 5.25
N GLU A 304 -41.52 27.65 4.78
CA GLU A 304 -41.66 29.11 4.89
C GLU A 304 -43.00 29.50 5.53
N GLY A 305 -43.06 30.64 6.16
CA GLY A 305 -44.29 31.13 6.82
C GLY A 305 -44.60 30.50 8.17
N LEU A 306 -43.66 29.78 8.78
CA LEU A 306 -43.79 29.05 10.05
C LEU A 306 -44.34 29.91 11.19
N GLN A 307 -44.09 31.23 11.18
CA GLN A 307 -44.61 32.17 12.21
C GLN A 307 -46.07 32.55 12.02
N ARG A 308 -46.67 32.28 10.85
CA ARG A 308 -48.03 32.66 10.49
C ARG A 308 -49.05 31.53 10.63
N VAL A 309 -48.57 30.33 10.84
CA VAL A 309 -49.36 29.10 10.84
C VAL A 309 -49.44 28.49 12.24
N ARG A 310 -50.54 27.83 12.53
CA ARG A 310 -50.74 27.12 13.80
C ARG A 310 -51.35 25.75 13.55
N PRO A 311 -51.03 24.74 14.36
CA PRO A 311 -51.67 23.43 14.27
C PRO A 311 -53.19 23.52 14.28
N GLY A 312 -53.88 22.76 13.42
CA GLY A 312 -55.35 22.73 13.29
C GLY A 312 -55.92 23.79 12.36
N VAL A 313 -55.15 24.70 11.79
CA VAL A 313 -55.64 25.73 10.84
C VAL A 313 -55.48 25.20 9.40
N ALA A 314 -56.47 25.50 8.57
CA ALA A 314 -56.44 25.23 7.15
C ALA A 314 -55.48 26.19 6.44
N VAL A 315 -54.67 25.66 5.51
CA VAL A 315 -53.71 26.43 4.73
C VAL A 315 -53.83 26.10 3.24
N ASP A 316 -53.59 27.10 2.44
CA ASP A 316 -53.36 26.91 1.00
C ASP A 316 -51.86 26.87 0.78
N ALA A 317 -51.31 25.64 0.72
CA ALA A 317 -49.89 25.42 0.61
C ALA A 317 -49.44 25.43 -0.86
N VAL A 318 -48.39 26.20 -1.14
CA VAL A 318 -47.77 26.27 -2.45
C VAL A 318 -46.42 25.60 -2.37
N LEU A 319 -46.03 24.86 -3.40
CA LEU A 319 -44.68 24.22 -3.45
C LEU A 319 -43.59 25.29 -3.38
N ALA A 320 -42.63 25.09 -2.51
CA ALA A 320 -41.51 26.00 -2.36
C ALA A 320 -40.78 26.16 -3.73
N GLY A 321 -40.56 27.43 -4.14
CA GLY A 321 -39.96 27.77 -5.44
C GLY A 321 -40.96 28.05 -6.57
N GLN A 322 -42.29 27.92 -6.36
CA GLN A 322 -43.29 28.43 -7.28
C GLN A 322 -43.82 29.79 -6.76
N PRO A 323 -43.96 30.84 -7.62
CA PRO A 323 -44.58 32.09 -7.22
C PRO A 323 -46.03 31.83 -6.83
N ALA A 324 -46.42 32.36 -5.66
CA ALA A 324 -47.82 32.33 -5.25
C ALA A 324 -48.68 32.98 -6.35
N GLY A 325 -49.59 32.23 -6.95
CA GLY A 325 -50.53 32.76 -7.93
C GLY A 325 -51.42 33.82 -7.25
N ASN A 326 -51.52 34.97 -7.88
CA ASN A 326 -52.45 36.05 -7.51
C ASN A 326 -53.90 35.59 -7.60
#